data_5125f5a22169193edafa082885ae5a25
#
_entry.id   5125f5a22169193edafa082885ae5a25
#
_cell.length_a   1.000
_cell.length_b   1.000
_cell.length_c   1.000
_cell.angle_alpha   90.00
_cell.angle_beta   90.00
_cell.angle_gamma   90.00
#
_symmetry.space_group_name_H-M   'P 1'
#
loop_
_entity.id
_entity.type
_entity.pdbx_description
1 polymer ?
#
loop_
_entity_poly.entity_id
_entity_poly.type
_entity_poly.pdbx_seq_one_letter_code
_entity_poly.pdbx_strand_id
1 'polypeptide(L)'
;MIEQPYLYRRTELAEPDWTRFPGWSQVTRDEWESVQWQRAHCVKNLKQLRELMGSGLSEAFCADLLADQRERATMSMLVPPQMVNTMAPGVAADDPGFTDALYADPVRRYMIPVFSDRRPGSWL
;
A
#
# COMPACT_ATOMS: atom_id res chain seq x y z
N MET A 1 10.40 -34.59 13.05
CA MET A 1 9.75 -34.55 12.52
C MET A 1 9.61 -33.46 11.82
N ILE A 2 8.97 -33.34 11.19
CA ILE A 2 9.01 -32.47 10.48
C ILE A 2 8.21 -31.47 10.67
N GLU A 3 8.55 -30.55 10.92
CA GLU A 3 7.95 -29.62 11.10
C GLU A 3 7.25 -29.24 10.10
N GLN A 4 6.39 -28.72 10.01
CA GLN A 4 5.57 -28.33 9.05
C GLN A 4 5.87 -26.96 8.66
N PRO A 5 6.77 -26.74 7.73
CA PRO A 5 7.22 -25.41 7.38
C PRO A 5 6.10 -24.50 6.90
N TYR A 6 5.10 -25.05 6.23
CA TYR A 6 4.09 -24.16 5.74
C TYR A 6 3.12 -23.68 6.84
N LEU A 7 3.02 -24.42 7.92
CA LEU A 7 2.27 -23.93 9.05
C LEU A 7 2.95 -22.76 9.67
N TYR A 8 4.26 -22.84 9.81
CA TYR A 8 5.04 -21.74 10.32
C TYR A 8 4.90 -20.52 9.42
N ARG A 9 4.95 -20.71 8.11
CA ARG A 9 4.76 -19.64 7.18
C ARG A 9 3.39 -19.04 7.26
N ARG A 10 2.37 -19.82 7.53
CA ARG A 10 1.06 -19.28 7.69
C ARG A 10 1.01 -18.25 8.78
N THR A 11 1.69 -18.45 9.88
CA THR A 11 1.77 -17.47 10.94
C THR A 11 2.47 -16.20 10.46
N GLU A 12 3.52 -16.38 9.67
CA GLU A 12 4.25 -15.23 9.15
C GLU A 12 3.46 -14.47 8.11
N LEU A 13 2.53 -15.12 7.48
CA LEU A 13 1.72 -14.51 6.44
C LEU A 13 0.40 -13.96 6.98
N ALA A 14 0.29 -13.81 8.28
CA ALA A 14 -0.89 -13.20 8.87
C ALA A 14 -1.06 -11.80 8.30
N GLU A 15 -2.30 -11.42 8.09
CA GLU A 15 -2.60 -10.15 7.49
C GLU A 15 -2.11 -9.01 8.37
N PRO A 16 -1.46 -7.99 7.81
CA PRO A 16 -1.05 -6.83 8.59
C PRO A 16 -2.24 -6.09 9.17
N ASP A 17 -2.00 -5.37 10.26
CA ASP A 17 -3.05 -4.60 10.90
C ASP A 17 -3.43 -3.41 10.00
N TRP A 18 -4.65 -3.38 9.54
CA TRP A 18 -5.11 -2.29 8.66
C TRP A 18 -5.31 -0.99 9.42
N THR A 19 -5.54 -1.05 10.73
CA THR A 19 -5.80 0.17 11.50
C THR A 19 -4.55 1.04 11.66
N ARG A 20 -3.40 0.57 11.21
CA ARG A 20 -2.18 1.39 11.17
C ARG A 20 -2.29 2.56 10.18
N PHE A 21 -3.24 2.50 9.26
CA PHE A 21 -3.48 3.61 8.35
C PHE A 21 -4.58 4.50 8.92
N PRO A 22 -4.36 5.83 8.99
CA PRO A 22 -5.34 6.73 9.59
C PRO A 22 -6.75 6.61 9.01
N GLY A 23 -6.85 6.42 7.71
CA GLY A 23 -8.15 6.33 7.05
C GLY A 23 -8.94 5.09 7.41
N TRP A 24 -8.28 4.07 7.98
CA TRP A 24 -8.92 2.82 8.34
C TRP A 24 -8.91 2.57 9.86
N SER A 25 -8.60 3.57 10.64
CA SER A 25 -8.44 3.39 12.08
C SER A 25 -9.71 2.90 12.78
N GLN A 26 -10.87 3.15 12.19
CA GLN A 26 -12.15 2.73 12.76
C GLN A 26 -12.82 1.59 12.00
N VAL A 27 -12.15 1.02 11.00
CA VAL A 27 -12.73 -0.05 10.21
C VAL A 27 -12.75 -1.34 11.02
N THR A 28 -13.92 -1.97 11.10
CA THR A 28 -14.08 -3.20 11.87
C THR A 28 -13.68 -4.41 11.03
N ARG A 29 -13.48 -5.55 11.70
CA ARG A 29 -13.18 -6.79 10.99
C ARG A 29 -14.31 -7.18 10.04
N ASP A 30 -15.56 -7.00 10.46
CA ASP A 30 -16.70 -7.34 9.61
C ASP A 30 -16.70 -6.51 8.33
N GLU A 31 -16.41 -5.21 8.44
CA GLU A 31 -16.28 -4.36 7.28
C GLU A 31 -15.11 -4.80 6.42
N TRP A 32 -13.96 -5.02 7.04
CA TRP A 32 -12.75 -5.38 6.31
C TRP A 32 -12.92 -6.68 5.52
N GLU A 33 -13.65 -7.64 6.07
CA GLU A 33 -13.86 -8.92 5.41
C GLU A 33 -15.01 -8.91 4.41
N SER A 34 -15.74 -7.81 4.32
CA SER A 34 -16.85 -7.69 3.39
C SER A 34 -16.33 -7.40 1.98
N VAL A 35 -16.73 -8.22 1.01
CA VAL A 35 -16.38 -8.00 -0.39
C VAL A 35 -16.93 -6.67 -0.88
N GLN A 36 -18.13 -6.32 -0.44
CA GLN A 36 -18.77 -5.07 -0.86
C GLN A 36 -18.00 -3.87 -0.32
N TRP A 37 -17.56 -3.94 0.94
CA TRP A 37 -16.77 -2.88 1.53
C TRP A 37 -15.44 -2.72 0.80
N GLN A 38 -14.77 -3.83 0.49
CA GLN A 38 -13.50 -3.80 -0.22
C GLN A 38 -13.65 -3.15 -1.59
N ARG A 39 -14.71 -3.49 -2.32
CA ARG A 39 -14.96 -2.88 -3.63
C ARG A 39 -15.25 -1.40 -3.53
N ALA A 40 -16.01 -0.99 -2.53
CA ALA A 40 -16.41 0.40 -2.38
C ALA A 40 -15.25 1.29 -1.97
N HIS A 41 -14.20 0.71 -1.37
CA HIS A 41 -13.10 1.47 -0.81
C HIS A 41 -11.78 1.30 -1.55
N CYS A 42 -11.82 0.85 -2.80
CA CYS A 42 -10.63 0.80 -3.62
C CYS A 42 -10.04 2.20 -3.77
N VAL A 43 -8.71 2.29 -3.73
CA VAL A 43 -8.03 3.57 -3.91
C VAL A 43 -7.93 3.84 -5.40
N LYS A 44 -8.45 4.95 -5.86
CA LYS A 44 -8.55 5.28 -7.28
C LYS A 44 -7.72 6.48 -7.68
N ASN A 45 -7.27 7.29 -6.74
CA ASN A 45 -6.50 8.48 -7.06
C ASN A 45 -5.62 8.89 -5.88
N LEU A 46 -4.74 9.85 -6.13
CA LEU A 46 -3.81 10.32 -5.12
C LEU A 46 -4.52 10.96 -3.92
N LYS A 47 -5.61 11.65 -4.17
CA LYS A 47 -6.36 12.29 -3.07
C LYS A 47 -6.82 11.23 -2.08
N GLN A 48 -7.38 10.14 -2.58
CA GLN A 48 -7.83 9.05 -1.71
C GLN A 48 -6.67 8.39 -0.97
N LEU A 49 -5.53 8.24 -1.66
CA LEU A 49 -4.35 7.66 -1.03
C LEU A 49 -3.83 8.56 0.09
N ARG A 50 -3.83 9.88 -0.11
CA ARG A 50 -3.41 10.83 0.92
C ARG A 50 -4.35 10.81 2.12
N GLU A 51 -5.64 10.71 1.87
CA GLU A 51 -6.62 10.62 2.95
C GLU A 51 -6.45 9.36 3.75
N LEU A 52 -6.11 8.27 3.08
CA LEU A 52 -5.91 6.99 3.75
C LEU A 52 -4.63 6.98 4.59
N MET A 53 -3.53 7.38 4.00
CA MET A 53 -2.22 7.26 4.64
C MET A 53 -1.84 8.46 5.50
N GLY A 54 -2.54 9.58 5.31
CA GLY A 54 -2.29 10.77 6.11
C GLY A 54 -0.87 11.27 5.97
N SER A 55 -0.26 11.66 7.07
CA SER A 55 1.07 12.22 7.06
C SER A 55 2.16 11.22 6.68
N GLY A 56 1.84 9.93 6.65
CA GLY A 56 2.80 8.93 6.22
C GLY A 56 3.19 9.05 4.77
N LEU A 57 2.34 9.68 3.95
CA LEU A 57 2.64 9.83 2.54
C LEU A 57 3.34 11.16 2.32
N SER A 58 4.64 11.12 2.06
CA SER A 58 5.44 12.34 1.95
C SER A 58 5.08 13.14 0.72
N GLU A 59 5.39 14.45 0.75
CA GLU A 59 5.18 15.31 -0.40
C GLU A 59 6.02 14.85 -1.58
N ALA A 60 7.24 14.37 -1.31
CA ALA A 60 8.12 13.87 -2.38
C ALA A 60 7.49 12.66 -3.07
N PHE A 61 6.89 11.76 -2.32
CA PHE A 61 6.20 10.60 -2.91
C PHE A 61 5.00 11.06 -3.75
N CYS A 62 4.24 12.00 -3.25
CA CYS A 62 3.08 12.53 -3.97
C CYS A 62 3.50 13.16 -5.30
N ALA A 63 4.58 13.94 -5.29
CA ALA A 63 5.09 14.57 -6.50
C ALA A 63 5.58 13.51 -7.50
N ASP A 64 6.22 12.46 -7.00
CA ASP A 64 6.74 11.38 -7.82
C ASP A 64 5.59 10.60 -8.48
N LEU A 65 4.51 10.36 -7.74
CA LEU A 65 3.33 9.70 -8.30
C LEU A 65 2.66 10.57 -9.34
N LEU A 66 2.51 11.87 -9.07
CA LEU A 66 1.91 12.79 -10.04
C LEU A 66 2.74 12.88 -11.31
N ALA A 67 4.06 12.85 -11.19
CA ALA A 67 4.94 12.86 -12.36
C ALA A 67 4.69 11.62 -13.22
N ASP A 68 4.55 10.45 -12.60
CA ASP A 68 4.27 9.23 -13.33
C ASP A 68 2.91 9.29 -14.02
N GLN A 69 1.91 9.81 -13.32
CA GLN A 69 0.55 9.90 -13.88
C GLN A 69 0.50 10.85 -15.06
N ARG A 70 1.31 11.91 -15.05
CA ARG A 70 1.36 12.81 -16.20
C ARG A 70 1.96 12.15 -17.41
N GLU A 71 2.99 11.30 -17.21
CA GLU A 71 3.62 10.60 -18.30
C GLU A 71 2.74 9.46 -18.82
N ARG A 72 1.86 8.95 -17.96
CA ARG A 72 1.03 7.81 -18.30
C ARG A 72 -0.42 8.13 -18.07
N ALA A 73 -0.88 9.18 -18.71
CA ALA A 73 -2.23 9.73 -18.49
C ALA A 73 -3.35 8.73 -18.71
N THR A 74 -3.10 7.66 -19.42
CA THR A 74 -4.15 6.68 -19.70
C THR A 74 -4.33 5.65 -18.60
N MET A 75 -3.42 5.63 -17.61
CA MET A 75 -3.49 4.62 -16.57
C MET A 75 -4.24 5.16 -15.38
N SER A 76 -5.33 4.50 -14.99
CA SER A 76 -6.02 4.86 -13.77
C SER A 76 -5.65 3.89 -12.67
N MET A 77 -5.60 4.41 -11.45
CA MET A 77 -5.31 3.60 -10.29
C MET A 77 -6.58 2.90 -9.84
N LEU A 78 -6.48 1.65 -9.46
CA LEU A 78 -7.59 0.93 -8.85
C LEU A 78 -6.98 -0.13 -7.94
N VAL A 79 -6.83 0.18 -6.67
CA VAL A 79 -6.13 -0.70 -5.74
C VAL A 79 -7.06 -1.10 -4.60
N PRO A 80 -7.40 -2.38 -4.49
CA PRO A 80 -8.26 -2.83 -3.39
C PRO A 80 -7.60 -2.61 -2.03
N PRO A 81 -8.38 -2.34 -0.98
CA PRO A 81 -7.82 -2.14 0.35
C PRO A 81 -6.91 -3.26 0.83
N GLN A 82 -7.26 -4.50 0.56
CA GLN A 82 -6.41 -5.63 0.97
C GLN A 82 -5.03 -5.56 0.35
N MET A 83 -4.93 -5.11 -0.89
CA MET A 83 -3.63 -4.96 -1.55
C MET A 83 -2.84 -3.80 -0.95
N VAL A 84 -3.50 -2.68 -0.69
CA VAL A 84 -2.84 -1.54 -0.05
C VAL A 84 -2.30 -1.96 1.31
N ASN A 85 -3.05 -2.78 2.03
CA ASN A 85 -2.65 -3.20 3.37
C ASN A 85 -1.41 -4.10 3.38
N THR A 86 -1.06 -4.69 2.25
CA THR A 86 0.17 -5.49 2.17
C THR A 86 1.41 -4.64 1.91
N MET A 87 1.23 -3.34 1.65
CA MET A 87 2.35 -2.45 1.36
C MET A 87 3.01 -1.99 2.66
N ALA A 88 4.33 -2.06 2.72
CA ALA A 88 5.11 -1.68 3.90
C ALA A 88 4.56 -2.34 5.18
N PRO A 89 4.42 -3.68 5.19
CA PRO A 89 3.79 -4.35 6.32
C PRO A 89 4.64 -4.17 7.59
N GLY A 90 3.98 -4.05 8.70
CA GLY A 90 4.68 -3.92 9.98
C GLY A 90 5.19 -2.52 10.27
N VAL A 91 4.94 -1.54 9.38
CA VAL A 91 5.37 -0.16 9.59
C VAL A 91 4.14 0.71 9.71
N ALA A 92 4.02 1.45 10.80
CA ALA A 92 2.88 2.36 10.98
C ALA A 92 3.02 3.54 10.03
N ALA A 93 1.88 4.09 9.60
CA ALA A 93 1.88 5.20 8.65
C ALA A 93 2.55 6.46 9.21
N ASP A 94 2.57 6.63 10.53
CA ASP A 94 3.21 7.78 11.14
C ASP A 94 4.68 7.53 11.50
N ASP A 95 5.22 6.36 11.18
CA ASP A 95 6.61 6.03 11.44
C ASP A 95 7.50 6.77 10.44
N PRO A 96 8.60 7.37 10.89
CA PRO A 96 9.51 8.09 9.98
C PRO A 96 10.05 7.23 8.84
N GLY A 97 10.13 5.92 9.03
CA GLY A 97 10.61 5.01 7.99
C GLY A 97 9.57 4.56 7.01
N PHE A 98 8.31 5.01 7.15
CA PHE A 98 7.22 4.52 6.31
C PHE A 98 7.44 4.85 4.82
N THR A 99 7.87 6.06 4.52
CA THR A 99 8.09 6.46 3.13
C THR A 99 9.15 5.59 2.46
N ASP A 100 10.27 5.33 3.15
CA ASP A 100 11.32 4.48 2.59
C ASP A 100 10.83 3.06 2.40
N ALA A 101 10.07 2.53 3.36
CA ALA A 101 9.49 1.21 3.25
C ALA A 101 8.52 1.13 2.07
N LEU A 102 7.74 2.18 1.87
CA LEU A 102 6.78 2.24 0.77
C LEU A 102 7.50 2.28 -0.58
N TYR A 103 8.58 3.05 -0.70
CA TYR A 103 9.36 3.07 -1.94
C TYR A 103 9.95 1.70 -2.26
N ALA A 104 10.39 0.97 -1.26
CA ALA A 104 11.03 -0.33 -1.45
C ALA A 104 10.05 -1.47 -1.64
N ASP A 105 8.78 -1.23 -1.38
CA ASP A 105 7.79 -2.31 -1.35
C ASP A 105 7.42 -2.78 -2.76
N PRO A 106 7.57 -4.08 -3.06
CA PRO A 106 7.30 -4.58 -4.41
C PRO A 106 5.83 -4.50 -4.81
N VAL A 107 4.91 -4.64 -3.86
CA VAL A 107 3.48 -4.53 -4.17
C VAL A 107 3.15 -3.09 -4.56
N ARG A 108 3.68 -2.11 -3.80
CA ARG A 108 3.49 -0.71 -4.15
C ARG A 108 4.06 -0.43 -5.54
N ARG A 109 5.24 -0.94 -5.84
CA ARG A 109 5.87 -0.68 -7.15
C ARG A 109 5.04 -1.25 -8.28
N TYR A 110 4.38 -2.36 -8.05
CA TYR A 110 3.54 -2.98 -9.06
C TYR A 110 2.19 -2.26 -9.21
N MET A 111 1.54 -1.95 -8.07
CA MET A 111 0.17 -1.45 -8.07
C MET A 111 0.09 0.07 -8.16
N ILE A 112 1.08 0.78 -7.60
CA ILE A 112 1.11 2.26 -7.57
C ILE A 112 2.51 2.70 -7.98
N PRO A 113 2.88 2.54 -9.25
CA PRO A 113 4.21 2.93 -9.70
C PRO A 113 4.38 4.44 -9.67
N VAL A 114 5.58 4.89 -9.35
CA VAL A 114 5.93 6.31 -9.36
C VAL A 114 7.03 6.54 -10.40
N PHE A 115 7.24 7.80 -10.74
CA PHE A 115 8.16 8.15 -11.83
C PHE A 115 9.58 7.63 -11.57
N SER A 116 10.07 7.75 -10.33
CA SER A 116 11.43 7.31 -10.02
C SER A 116 11.64 5.81 -10.16
N ASP A 117 10.57 5.00 -10.13
CA ASP A 117 10.70 3.56 -10.35
C ASP A 117 11.20 3.24 -11.75
N ARG A 118 11.09 4.18 -12.67
CA ARG A 118 11.44 3.94 -14.07
C ARG A 118 12.85 4.36 -14.42
N ARG A 119 13.60 4.84 -13.44
CA ARG A 119 14.98 5.22 -13.70
C ARG A 119 15.81 3.97 -13.98
N PRO A 120 16.76 4.06 -14.89
CA PRO A 120 17.66 2.94 -15.15
C PRO A 120 18.30 2.49 -13.84
N GLY A 121 18.21 1.21 -13.55
CA GLY A 121 18.83 0.64 -12.36
C GLY A 121 18.03 0.74 -11.07
N SER A 122 16.91 1.46 -11.06
CA SER A 122 16.17 1.66 -9.80
C SER A 122 15.58 0.35 -9.29
N TRP A 123 15.38 -0.64 -10.16
CA TRP A 123 14.79 -1.92 -9.78
C TRP A 123 15.82 -3.06 -9.82
N LEU A 124 17.06 -2.74 -9.85
CA LEU A 124 18.13 -3.76 -9.77
C LEU A 124 18.60 -3.99 -8.30
#